data_9dd8f3464d59ca7180246b236a50e920
#
_entry.id   9dd8f3464d59ca7180246b236a50e920
#
_cell.length_a   1.000
_cell.length_b   1.000
_cell.length_c   1.000
_cell.angle_alpha   90.00
_cell.angle_beta   90.00
_cell.angle_gamma   90.00
#
_symmetry.space_group_name_H-M   'P 1'
#
loop_
_entity.id
_entity.type
_entity.pdbx_description
1 polymer ?
#
loop_
_entity_poly.entity_id
_entity_poly.type
_entity_poly.pdbx_seq_one_letter_code
_entity_poly.pdbx_strand_id
1 'polypeptide(L)'
;MKSEFRFTKYNINYSAWLKGVFVSLLVVFVFGLLLGNMIDPDSSFSVAITIALSIGILAGGYVAAIYSPRNHIVHGTLTAAPIIPLSLVAQFVRLTRDSADVSWLSLFFTIMLTISLASLGGVIGGRFAIARRSLIK
;
A
#
# COMPACT_ATOMS: atom_id res chain seq x y z
N MET A 1 -2.45 10.16 24.63
CA MET A 1 -0.99 10.03 24.42
C MET A 1 -0.72 10.10 22.93
N LYS A 2 -0.19 11.22 22.41
CA LYS A 2 0.18 11.35 20.99
C LYS A 2 1.53 10.68 20.80
N SER A 3 1.54 9.47 20.28
CA SER A 3 2.77 8.79 19.88
C SER A 3 3.27 9.40 18.57
N GLU A 4 3.96 10.53 18.66
CA GLU A 4 4.69 11.11 17.54
C GLU A 4 6.10 10.55 17.57
N PHE A 5 6.40 9.65 16.66
CA PHE A 5 7.77 9.20 16.43
C PHE A 5 8.47 10.24 15.53
N ARG A 6 9.47 10.95 16.06
CA ARG A 6 10.32 11.85 15.28
C ARG A 6 11.43 11.05 14.60
N PHE A 7 11.21 10.69 13.36
CA PHE A 7 12.33 10.32 12.48
C PHE A 7 12.84 11.58 11.77
N THR A 8 13.99 12.06 12.23
CA THR A 8 14.77 13.20 11.70
C THR A 8 13.97 14.49 11.43
N LYS A 9 13.41 14.73 10.28
CA LYS A 9 12.76 16.00 9.88
C LYS A 9 11.22 15.89 9.73
N TYR A 10 10.68 14.68 9.80
CA TYR A 10 9.27 14.41 9.53
C TYR A 10 8.57 13.88 10.78
N ASN A 11 7.54 14.58 11.23
CA ASN A 11 6.64 14.08 12.27
C ASN A 11 5.72 13.04 11.64
N ILE A 12 5.98 11.76 11.89
CA ILE A 12 5.16 10.65 11.42
C ILE A 12 4.06 10.38 12.44
N ASN A 13 2.82 10.53 12.02
CA ASN A 13 1.66 10.15 12.84
C ASN A 13 1.39 8.66 12.65
N TYR A 14 1.77 7.87 13.64
CA TYR A 14 1.62 6.42 13.62
C TYR A 14 0.16 5.98 13.42
N SER A 15 -0.80 6.68 14.03
CA SER A 15 -2.23 6.39 13.89
C SER A 15 -2.72 6.56 12.45
N ALA A 16 -2.28 7.61 11.75
CA ALA A 16 -2.64 7.84 10.36
C ALA A 16 -2.04 6.76 9.43
N TRP A 17 -0.78 6.41 9.66
CA TRP A 17 -0.09 5.35 8.94
C TRP A 17 -0.78 3.98 9.15
N LEU A 18 -1.09 3.61 10.40
CA LEU A 18 -1.73 2.34 10.73
C LEU A 18 -3.11 2.21 10.06
N LYS A 19 -3.91 3.29 10.05
CA LYS A 19 -5.20 3.32 9.34
C LYS A 19 -5.02 3.06 7.84
N GLY A 20 -4.02 3.67 7.23
CA GLY A 20 -3.72 3.45 5.81
C GLY A 20 -3.32 2.00 5.52
N VAL A 21 -2.43 1.43 6.33
CA VAL A 21 -2.02 0.03 6.21
C VAL A 21 -3.21 -0.92 6.39
N PHE A 22 -4.03 -0.68 7.41
CA PHE A 22 -5.21 -1.51 7.66
C PHE A 22 -6.20 -1.47 6.50
N VAL A 23 -6.49 -0.29 5.95
CA VAL A 23 -7.39 -0.14 4.78
C VAL A 23 -6.78 -0.82 3.56
N SER A 24 -5.46 -0.67 3.33
CA SER A 24 -4.77 -1.37 2.23
C SER A 24 -4.97 -2.87 2.31
N LEU A 25 -4.68 -3.47 3.48
CA LEU A 25 -4.83 -4.91 3.69
C LEU A 25 -6.29 -5.37 3.55
N LEU A 26 -7.23 -4.61 4.10
CA LEU A 26 -8.67 -4.92 4.03
C LEU A 26 -9.16 -4.91 2.58
N VAL A 27 -8.79 -3.88 1.80
CA VAL A 27 -9.16 -3.79 0.39
C VAL A 27 -8.55 -4.94 -0.41
N VAL A 28 -7.26 -5.23 -0.21
CA VAL A 28 -6.60 -6.37 -0.88
C VAL A 28 -7.28 -7.69 -0.55
N PHE A 29 -7.63 -7.89 0.72
CA PHE A 29 -8.31 -9.12 1.17
C PHE A 29 -9.70 -9.26 0.55
N VAL A 30 -10.53 -8.21 0.60
CA VAL A 30 -11.90 -8.23 0.04
C VAL A 30 -11.86 -8.44 -1.47
N PHE A 31 -11.03 -7.67 -2.19
CA PHE A 31 -10.90 -7.83 -3.64
C PHE A 31 -10.28 -9.19 -4.02
N GLY A 32 -9.30 -9.66 -3.24
CA GLY A 32 -8.71 -10.98 -3.45
C GLY A 32 -9.72 -12.10 -3.31
N LEU A 33 -10.62 -12.05 -2.31
CA LEU A 33 -11.69 -13.01 -2.15
C LEU A 33 -12.73 -12.93 -3.29
N LEU A 34 -13.17 -11.71 -3.64
CA LEU A 34 -14.17 -11.51 -4.70
C LEU A 34 -13.63 -12.00 -6.04
N LEU A 35 -12.42 -11.60 -6.41
CA LEU A 35 -11.81 -11.98 -7.68
C LEU A 35 -11.43 -13.47 -7.71
N GLY A 36 -10.97 -14.02 -6.57
CA GLY A 36 -10.66 -15.44 -6.46
C GLY A 36 -11.87 -16.37 -6.65
N ASN A 37 -13.08 -15.89 -6.34
CA ASN A 37 -14.31 -16.64 -6.59
C ASN A 37 -14.90 -16.45 -8.00
N MET A 38 -14.49 -15.40 -8.71
CA MET A 38 -15.06 -15.05 -10.03
C MET A 38 -14.17 -15.46 -11.20
N ILE A 39 -12.91 -15.74 -10.96
CA ILE A 39 -11.92 -16.00 -11.99
C ILE A 39 -11.46 -17.45 -11.89
N ASP A 40 -11.53 -18.14 -13.03
CA ASP A 40 -11.04 -19.52 -13.16
C ASP A 40 -9.54 -19.60 -12.84
N PRO A 41 -9.10 -20.52 -11.96
CA PRO A 41 -7.70 -20.56 -11.50
C PRO A 41 -6.64 -20.62 -12.60
N ASP A 42 -7.02 -21.10 -13.76
CA ASP A 42 -6.09 -21.40 -14.86
C ASP A 42 -5.78 -20.23 -15.80
N SER A 43 -6.57 -19.13 -15.82
CA SER A 43 -6.42 -18.16 -16.92
C SER A 43 -5.92 -16.76 -16.58
N SER A 44 -6.26 -16.16 -15.44
CA SER A 44 -5.94 -14.75 -15.20
C SER A 44 -5.79 -14.36 -13.71
N PHE A 45 -5.63 -15.33 -12.85
CA PHE A 45 -5.51 -15.14 -11.40
C PHE A 45 -4.39 -14.15 -11.01
N SER A 46 -3.26 -14.21 -11.72
CA SER A 46 -2.11 -13.31 -11.49
C SER A 46 -2.45 -11.84 -11.76
N VAL A 47 -3.22 -11.56 -12.81
CA VAL A 47 -3.63 -10.20 -13.19
C VAL A 47 -4.62 -9.65 -12.15
N ALA A 48 -5.59 -10.46 -11.74
CA ALA A 48 -6.59 -10.08 -10.76
C ALA A 48 -5.95 -9.72 -9.40
N ILE A 49 -5.00 -10.52 -8.93
CA ILE A 49 -4.24 -10.23 -7.72
C ILE A 49 -3.47 -8.91 -7.86
N THR A 50 -2.83 -8.68 -8.99
CA THR A 50 -2.07 -7.45 -9.23
C THR A 50 -2.98 -6.22 -9.20
N ILE A 51 -4.16 -6.30 -9.79
CA ILE A 51 -5.17 -5.23 -9.75
C ILE A 51 -5.64 -4.99 -8.30
N ALA A 52 -6.00 -6.04 -7.57
CA ALA A 52 -6.44 -5.95 -6.18
C ALA A 52 -5.37 -5.30 -5.29
N LEU A 53 -4.10 -5.71 -5.42
CA LEU A 53 -2.96 -5.10 -4.73
C LEU A 53 -2.80 -3.64 -5.09
N SER A 54 -2.89 -3.29 -6.37
CA SER A 54 -2.74 -1.91 -6.84
C SER A 54 -3.81 -0.98 -6.25
N ILE A 55 -5.07 -1.41 -6.29
CA ILE A 55 -6.20 -0.66 -5.70
C ILE A 55 -6.03 -0.54 -4.19
N GLY A 56 -5.67 -1.62 -3.51
CA GLY A 56 -5.47 -1.64 -2.06
C GLY A 56 -4.36 -0.70 -1.60
N ILE A 57 -3.23 -0.71 -2.29
CA ILE A 57 -2.08 0.16 -1.98
C ILE A 57 -2.44 1.64 -2.20
N LEU A 58 -3.11 1.94 -3.30
CA LEU A 58 -3.55 3.30 -3.63
C LEU A 58 -4.57 3.81 -2.60
N ALA A 59 -5.56 3.00 -2.24
CA ALA A 59 -6.56 3.31 -1.22
C ALA A 59 -5.92 3.51 0.17
N GLY A 60 -4.98 2.65 0.55
CA GLY A 60 -4.23 2.77 1.80
C GLY A 60 -3.42 4.06 1.87
N GLY A 61 -2.70 4.39 0.80
CA GLY A 61 -1.94 5.64 0.69
C GLY A 61 -2.84 6.88 0.78
N TYR A 62 -4.00 6.85 0.15
CA TYR A 62 -5.02 7.89 0.21
C TYR A 62 -5.53 8.11 1.64
N VAL A 63 -5.91 7.03 2.33
CA VAL A 63 -6.43 7.10 3.71
C VAL A 63 -5.35 7.60 4.68
N ALA A 64 -4.12 7.09 4.59
CA ALA A 64 -3.01 7.56 5.42
C ALA A 64 -2.78 9.07 5.25
N ALA A 65 -2.87 9.57 4.01
CA ALA A 65 -2.68 10.99 3.72
C ALA A 65 -3.80 11.86 4.27
N ILE A 66 -5.07 11.44 4.15
CA ILE A 66 -6.21 12.21 4.69
C ILE A 66 -6.12 12.39 6.20
N TYR A 67 -5.75 11.34 6.93
CA TYR A 67 -5.65 11.37 8.38
C TYR A 67 -4.34 11.96 8.89
N SER A 68 -3.38 12.24 8.00
CA SER A 68 -2.13 12.87 8.36
C SER A 68 -2.31 14.38 8.64
N PRO A 69 -1.76 14.92 9.74
CA PRO A 69 -1.82 16.35 10.04
C PRO A 69 -0.90 17.18 9.11
N ARG A 70 0.21 16.62 8.69
CA ARG A 70 1.23 17.21 7.80
C ARG A 70 1.92 16.09 7.00
N ASN A 71 2.63 16.45 5.94
CA ASN A 71 3.43 15.51 5.15
C ASN A 71 2.60 14.35 4.56
N HIS A 72 1.49 14.67 3.90
CA HIS A 72 0.53 13.72 3.33
C HIS A 72 1.20 12.67 2.42
N ILE A 73 2.15 13.10 1.57
CA ILE A 73 2.86 12.21 0.64
C ILE A 73 3.70 11.19 1.41
N VAL A 74 4.43 11.64 2.45
CA VAL A 74 5.28 10.74 3.25
C VAL A 74 4.45 9.66 3.94
N HIS A 75 3.28 10.01 4.50
CA HIS A 75 2.39 9.04 5.12
C HIS A 75 1.80 8.07 4.10
N GLY A 76 1.43 8.57 2.91
CA GLY A 76 0.97 7.74 1.81
C GLY A 76 2.05 6.75 1.37
N THR A 77 3.25 7.22 1.09
CA THR A 77 4.37 6.36 0.66
C THR A 77 4.73 5.32 1.74
N LEU A 78 4.67 5.69 3.01
CA LEU A 78 5.01 4.80 4.11
C LEU A 78 4.04 3.60 4.24
N THR A 79 2.84 3.66 3.65
CA THR A 79 1.93 2.50 3.61
C THR A 79 2.47 1.35 2.76
N ALA A 80 3.43 1.60 1.88
CA ALA A 80 4.14 0.56 1.13
C ALA A 80 5.14 -0.23 2.01
N ALA A 81 5.60 0.33 3.13
CA ALA A 81 6.66 -0.27 3.95
C ALA A 81 6.37 -1.71 4.43
N PRO A 82 5.16 -2.10 4.87
CA PRO A 82 4.89 -3.49 5.26
C PRO A 82 4.82 -4.46 4.08
N ILE A 83 4.53 -3.97 2.88
CA ILE A 83 4.33 -4.80 1.68
C ILE A 83 5.68 -5.28 1.15
N ILE A 84 6.74 -4.47 1.31
CA ILE A 84 8.09 -4.81 0.85
C ILE A 84 8.62 -6.08 1.53
N PRO A 85 8.69 -6.19 2.87
CA PRO A 85 9.13 -7.41 3.52
C PRO A 85 8.18 -8.58 3.24
N LEU A 86 6.88 -8.35 3.10
CA LEU A 86 5.94 -9.40 2.76
C LEU A 86 6.21 -9.97 1.35
N SER A 87 6.54 -9.12 0.39
CA SER A 87 6.94 -9.54 -0.97
C SER A 87 8.23 -10.35 -0.95
N LEU A 88 9.21 -9.96 -0.12
CA LEU A 88 10.46 -10.71 0.05
C LEU A 88 10.21 -12.09 0.65
N VAL A 89 9.40 -12.19 1.69
CA VAL A 89 9.02 -13.47 2.31
C VAL A 89 8.29 -14.35 1.30
N ALA A 90 7.35 -13.80 0.54
CA ALA A 90 6.63 -14.56 -0.49
C ALA A 90 7.59 -15.12 -1.56
N GLN A 91 8.58 -14.35 -2.00
CA GLN A 91 9.60 -14.80 -2.94
C GLN A 91 10.48 -15.89 -2.32
N PHE A 92 10.87 -15.74 -1.06
CA PHE A 92 11.66 -16.75 -0.36
C PHE A 92 10.91 -18.09 -0.22
N VAL A 93 9.60 -18.04 0.09
CA VAL A 93 8.74 -19.24 0.16
C VAL A 93 8.62 -19.91 -1.22
N ARG A 94 8.52 -19.15 -2.30
CA ARG A 94 8.51 -19.70 -3.66
C ARG A 94 9.82 -20.42 -3.99
N LEU A 95 10.94 -19.83 -3.62
CA LEU A 95 12.28 -20.39 -3.83
C LEU A 95 12.46 -21.75 -3.14
N THR A 96 11.87 -21.91 -1.94
CA THR A 96 11.97 -23.15 -1.18
C THR A 96 10.98 -24.23 -1.63
N ARG A 97 9.86 -23.86 -2.27
CA ARG A 97 8.83 -24.82 -2.69
C ARG A 97 8.98 -25.31 -4.13
N ASP A 98 9.28 -24.43 -5.06
CA ASP A 98 9.10 -24.74 -6.50
C ASP A 98 10.42 -24.81 -7.29
N SER A 99 11.58 -24.65 -6.68
CA SER A 99 12.88 -24.56 -7.39
C SER A 99 12.86 -23.56 -8.57
N ALA A 100 11.88 -22.66 -8.60
CA ALA A 100 11.71 -21.68 -9.66
C ALA A 100 12.75 -20.57 -9.51
N ASP A 101 13.38 -20.18 -10.59
CA ASP A 101 14.31 -19.06 -10.61
C ASP A 101 13.64 -17.79 -10.13
N VAL A 102 14.21 -17.16 -9.09
CA VAL A 102 13.74 -15.89 -8.60
C VAL A 102 14.10 -14.79 -9.58
N SER A 103 13.12 -14.18 -10.17
CA SER A 103 13.33 -13.00 -10.99
C SER A 103 13.53 -11.76 -10.11
N TRP A 104 14.78 -11.42 -9.81
CA TRP A 104 15.16 -10.20 -9.10
C TRP A 104 14.64 -8.94 -9.77
N LEU A 105 14.56 -8.97 -11.10
CA LEU A 105 14.02 -7.87 -11.90
C LEU A 105 12.52 -7.68 -11.61
N SER A 106 11.75 -8.75 -11.55
CA SER A 106 10.32 -8.71 -11.20
C SER A 106 10.12 -8.17 -9.77
N LEU A 107 10.94 -8.58 -8.83
CA LEU A 107 10.90 -8.08 -7.45
C LEU A 107 11.16 -6.58 -7.40
N PHE A 108 12.19 -6.09 -8.12
CA PHE A 108 12.51 -4.67 -8.21
C PHE A 108 11.35 -3.85 -8.77
N PHE A 109 10.75 -4.29 -9.88
CA PHE A 109 9.58 -3.62 -10.47
C PHE A 109 8.37 -3.63 -9.53
N THR A 110 8.13 -4.72 -8.82
CA THR A 110 7.04 -4.81 -7.84
C THR A 110 7.22 -3.79 -6.71
N ILE A 111 8.42 -3.67 -6.16
CA ILE A 111 8.74 -2.70 -5.12
C ILE A 111 8.56 -1.26 -5.64
N MET A 112 9.09 -0.96 -6.83
CA MET A 112 8.95 0.37 -7.43
C MET A 112 7.49 0.73 -7.71
N LEU A 113 6.72 -0.20 -8.26
CA LEU A 113 5.28 -0.03 -8.49
C LEU A 113 4.52 0.23 -7.18
N THR A 114 4.80 -0.55 -6.15
CA THR A 114 4.18 -0.43 -4.84
C THR A 114 4.42 0.95 -4.22
N ILE A 115 5.67 1.42 -4.23
CA ILE A 115 6.04 2.76 -3.74
C ILE A 115 5.35 3.85 -4.56
N SER A 116 5.32 3.71 -5.88
CA SER A 116 4.71 4.69 -6.78
C SER A 116 3.20 4.81 -6.54
N LEU A 117 2.49 3.69 -6.43
CA LEU A 117 1.05 3.66 -6.16
C LEU A 117 0.71 4.23 -4.77
N ALA A 118 1.47 3.87 -3.74
CA ALA A 118 1.31 4.41 -2.40
C ALA A 118 1.53 5.94 -2.38
N SER A 119 2.53 6.43 -3.10
CA SER A 119 2.81 7.86 -3.25
C SER A 119 1.70 8.59 -3.99
N LEU A 120 1.18 8.03 -5.08
CA LEU A 120 0.02 8.57 -5.82
C LEU A 120 -1.20 8.67 -4.91
N GLY A 121 -1.52 7.62 -4.15
CA GLY A 121 -2.57 7.65 -3.13
C GLY A 121 -2.34 8.77 -2.13
N GLY A 122 -1.10 8.95 -1.68
CA GLY A 122 -0.68 10.03 -0.78
C GLY A 122 -0.89 11.43 -1.35
N VAL A 123 -0.57 11.64 -2.63
CA VAL A 123 -0.79 12.92 -3.32
C VAL A 123 -2.28 13.24 -3.44
N ILE A 124 -3.07 12.26 -3.89
CA ILE A 124 -4.51 12.42 -4.06
C ILE A 124 -5.16 12.70 -2.70
N GLY A 125 -4.88 11.88 -1.69
CA GLY A 125 -5.40 12.07 -0.34
C GLY A 125 -5.00 13.40 0.29
N GLY A 126 -3.78 13.86 0.05
CA GLY A 126 -3.29 15.16 0.52
C GLY A 126 -4.05 16.33 -0.08
N ARG A 127 -4.36 16.29 -1.38
CA ARG A 127 -5.18 17.32 -2.04
C ARG A 127 -6.58 17.40 -1.42
N PHE A 128 -7.23 16.27 -1.18
CA PHE A 128 -8.56 16.24 -0.54
C PHE A 128 -8.50 16.70 0.93
N ALA A 129 -7.47 16.35 1.68
CA ALA A 129 -7.29 16.81 3.06
C ALA A 129 -7.15 18.34 3.15
N ILE A 130 -6.43 18.96 2.22
CA ILE A 130 -6.25 20.40 2.15
C ILE A 130 -7.57 21.09 1.78
N ALA A 131 -8.25 20.59 0.73
CA ALA A 131 -9.53 21.14 0.29
C ALA A 131 -10.58 21.10 1.40
N ARG A 132 -10.67 20.00 2.16
CA ARG A 132 -11.61 19.87 3.28
C ARG A 132 -11.33 20.90 4.41
N ARG A 133 -10.07 21.20 4.69
CA ARG A 133 -9.71 22.19 5.72
C ARG A 133 -10.04 23.62 5.32
N SER A 134 -10.02 23.95 4.02
CA SER A 134 -10.39 25.28 3.53
C SER A 134 -11.89 25.56 3.58
N LEU A 135 -12.73 24.51 3.60
CA LEU A 135 -14.20 24.64 3.66
C LEU A 135 -14.75 24.79 5.08
N ILE A 136 -13.91 24.57 6.11
CA ILE A 136 -14.31 24.61 7.53
C ILE A 136 -13.88 25.95 8.19
N LYS A 137 -13.19 26.82 7.46
CA LYS A 137 -12.87 28.19 7.87
C LYS A 137 -13.92 29.18 7.37
#